data_6903defdff58aea829c32d82b221f199
#
_entry.id   6903defdff58aea829c32d82b221f199
#
_cell.length_a   1.000
_cell.length_b   1.000
_cell.length_c   1.000
_cell.angle_alpha   90.00
_cell.angle_beta   90.00
_cell.angle_gamma   90.00
#
_symmetry.space_group_name_H-M   'P 1'
#
loop_
_entity.id
_entity.type
_entity.pdbx_description
1 polymer ?
#
loop_
_entity_poly.entity_id
_entity_poly.type
_entity_poly.pdbx_seq_one_letter_code
_entity_poly.pdbx_strand_id
1 'polypeptide(L)'
;MPKSTYFNLALLLLAPALQAQSGRYGPAHTWWEPGQGGYLSWDESFDNADGQVTIANRKGSVQTKDHPFFEPLGTNGRACVTCHQPANAMSVAAATLRERWIESGGRDPIFAAIDGSNCPDLPQDQSASHSLLLERGLFRIALSWPPKGADRDSIRPEFRIEVVRDPTGCNTSAAYGLRGADPAVSVYRRPRVAANLDQLTAGPEGLRFMTDGREPTLESQATSAILVHEQARTRPTPDQLRRIVEFETQLYAAQGADVRGGLLDESGGPPLLGPANLSHGKAGRLAVSSDEMPRLFDIWRKPAGAPDLGLQREFRASVARGSDVFFARSFRYRVAAVTCATCHAAGITRWMDIGTTTAAAAKDSPDLPMFRITCDPSAEPHPVFGRVIYTHDPGRAMISGKCADVGAIVLGQIRGLAARAPYFSDGSARTLRDLIDFYDRRFEIGYTAQEKQDLENFLRVL
;
A
#
# COMPACT_ATOMS: atom_id res chain seq x y z
N MET A 1 -10.93 74.26 -42.10
CA MET A 1 -11.49 73.31 -41.11
C MET A 1 -10.63 72.07 -41.11
N PRO A 2 -9.74 71.86 -40.15
CA PRO A 2 -8.94 70.64 -40.09
C PRO A 2 -9.58 69.58 -39.21
N LYS A 3 -9.57 68.33 -39.70
CA LYS A 3 -10.09 67.13 -39.02
C LYS A 3 -9.07 66.69 -37.97
N SER A 4 -9.54 66.59 -36.72
CA SER A 4 -8.80 66.04 -35.58
C SER A 4 -8.82 64.51 -35.62
N THR A 5 -7.65 63.91 -35.71
CA THR A 5 -7.44 62.45 -35.63
C THR A 5 -7.03 62.08 -34.21
N TYR A 6 -7.93 61.38 -33.50
CA TYR A 6 -7.60 60.83 -32.17
C TYR A 6 -6.80 59.53 -32.31
N PHE A 7 -5.59 59.52 -31.82
CA PHE A 7 -4.78 58.34 -31.66
C PHE A 7 -5.19 57.66 -30.34
N ASN A 8 -5.79 56.49 -30.43
CA ASN A 8 -6.01 55.62 -29.26
C ASN A 8 -4.74 54.86 -28.97
N LEU A 9 -4.04 55.21 -27.89
CA LEU A 9 -2.93 54.48 -27.33
C LEU A 9 -3.46 53.32 -26.47
N ALA A 10 -3.52 52.11 -26.99
CA ALA A 10 -3.81 50.91 -26.24
C ALA A 10 -2.61 50.56 -25.40
N LEU A 11 -2.72 50.76 -24.08
CA LEU A 11 -1.72 50.30 -23.08
C LEU A 11 -1.85 48.78 -22.95
N LEU A 12 -0.95 48.03 -23.59
CA LEU A 12 -0.74 46.61 -23.34
C LEU A 12 -0.09 46.45 -21.96
N LEU A 13 -0.86 46.14 -20.97
CA LEU A 13 -0.39 45.64 -19.68
C LEU A 13 0.19 44.22 -19.89
N LEU A 14 1.49 44.14 -20.06
CA LEU A 14 2.24 42.89 -19.92
C LEU A 14 2.19 42.45 -18.46
N ALA A 15 1.27 41.58 -18.14
CA ALA A 15 1.35 40.79 -16.90
C ALA A 15 2.64 39.93 -16.99
N PRO A 16 3.53 39.98 -15.97
CA PRO A 16 4.61 39.04 -15.93
C PRO A 16 4.00 37.64 -15.79
N ALA A 17 4.14 36.80 -16.81
CA ALA A 17 3.92 35.39 -16.69
C ALA A 17 4.84 34.89 -15.56
N LEU A 18 4.28 34.47 -14.44
CA LEU A 18 4.98 33.60 -13.51
C LEU A 18 5.38 32.36 -14.32
N GLN A 19 6.61 32.36 -14.81
CA GLN A 19 7.26 31.14 -15.22
C GLN A 19 7.43 30.32 -13.95
N ALA A 20 6.49 29.40 -13.73
CA ALA A 20 6.68 28.30 -12.83
C ALA A 20 8.09 27.73 -13.12
N GLN A 21 8.88 27.57 -12.09
CA GLN A 21 10.18 26.93 -12.18
C GLN A 21 9.96 25.45 -12.57
N SER A 22 9.78 25.21 -13.87
CA SER A 22 9.71 23.88 -14.48
C SER A 22 11.11 23.25 -14.65
N GLY A 23 12.06 23.63 -13.83
CA GLY A 23 13.47 23.26 -13.96
C GLY A 23 13.91 22.03 -13.18
N ARG A 24 13.02 21.34 -12.44
CA ARG A 24 13.42 20.16 -11.64
C ARG A 24 12.81 18.83 -12.06
N TYR A 25 11.80 18.83 -12.91
CA TYR A 25 11.07 17.61 -13.22
C TYR A 25 11.03 17.40 -14.74
N GLY A 26 11.75 16.38 -15.21
CA GLY A 26 11.52 15.81 -16.54
C GLY A 26 10.10 15.20 -16.60
N PRO A 27 9.61 14.84 -17.81
CA PRO A 27 8.33 14.18 -17.94
C PRO A 27 8.34 12.92 -17.06
N ALA A 28 7.46 12.88 -16.06
CA ALA A 28 7.35 11.74 -15.19
C ALA A 28 7.02 10.50 -16.03
N HIS A 29 7.86 9.49 -15.99
CA HIS A 29 7.50 8.17 -16.48
C HIS A 29 6.43 7.63 -15.56
N THR A 30 5.16 7.69 -15.96
CA THR A 30 4.03 7.26 -15.12
C THR A 30 3.99 5.75 -14.93
N TRP A 31 4.56 4.98 -15.88
CA TRP A 31 4.64 3.53 -15.83
C TRP A 31 6.02 3.03 -16.24
N TRP A 32 6.64 2.25 -15.38
CA TRP A 32 7.95 1.64 -15.62
C TRP A 32 7.77 0.21 -16.15
N GLU A 33 8.16 -0.01 -17.41
CA GLU A 33 8.07 -1.32 -18.03
C GLU A 33 9.29 -2.19 -17.67
N PRO A 34 9.10 -3.50 -17.41
CA PRO A 34 10.21 -4.42 -17.23
C PRO A 34 11.18 -4.38 -18.43
N GLY A 35 12.48 -4.33 -18.16
CA GLY A 35 13.52 -4.33 -19.20
C GLY A 35 13.65 -3.05 -20.01
N GLN A 36 12.88 -2.00 -19.74
CA GLN A 36 12.94 -0.75 -20.50
C GLN A 36 14.32 -0.07 -20.42
N GLY A 37 15.03 -0.22 -19.31
CA GLY A 37 16.30 0.44 -19.04
C GLY A 37 16.13 1.96 -18.84
N GLY A 38 17.03 2.56 -18.07
CA GLY A 38 16.99 3.99 -17.77
C GLY A 38 17.68 4.29 -16.45
N TYR A 39 17.27 5.39 -15.84
CA TYR A 39 17.74 5.80 -14.52
C TYR A 39 16.56 6.18 -13.66
N LEU A 40 16.48 5.61 -12.44
CA LEU A 40 15.70 6.17 -11.36
C LEU A 40 16.57 7.22 -10.67
N SER A 41 16.13 8.47 -10.69
CA SER A 41 16.86 9.58 -10.06
C SER A 41 16.97 9.37 -8.55
N TRP A 42 17.95 10.03 -7.93
CA TRP A 42 18.10 10.01 -6.48
C TRP A 42 16.90 10.66 -5.76
N ASP A 43 16.18 11.51 -6.46
CA ASP A 43 14.95 12.19 -6.01
C ASP A 43 14.05 12.36 -7.24
N GLU A 44 12.98 11.57 -7.33
CA GLU A 44 12.08 11.57 -8.48
C GLU A 44 10.63 11.67 -8.01
N SER A 45 9.91 12.66 -8.56
CA SER A 45 8.51 12.94 -8.19
C SER A 45 7.55 12.57 -9.31
N PHE A 46 6.39 12.06 -8.92
CA PHE A 46 5.33 11.61 -9.81
C PHE A 46 4.01 12.26 -9.38
N ASP A 47 3.29 12.83 -10.33
CA ASP A 47 2.01 13.49 -10.08
C ASP A 47 0.94 12.48 -9.63
N ASN A 48 0.08 12.93 -8.70
CA ASN A 48 -1.14 12.26 -8.31
C ASN A 48 -2.26 13.28 -8.05
N ALA A 49 -3.47 12.81 -7.77
CA ALA A 49 -4.63 13.69 -7.60
C ALA A 49 -4.50 14.70 -6.45
N ASP A 50 -3.65 14.42 -5.46
CA ASP A 50 -3.44 15.24 -4.28
C ASP A 50 -2.14 16.05 -4.30
N GLY A 51 -1.31 15.88 -5.34
CA GLY A 51 -0.01 16.55 -5.49
C GLY A 51 1.03 15.65 -6.12
N GLN A 52 2.12 15.35 -5.40
CA GLN A 52 3.21 14.52 -5.91
C GLN A 52 3.70 13.53 -4.86
N VAL A 53 3.78 12.26 -5.24
CA VAL A 53 4.58 11.28 -4.49
C VAL A 53 6.03 11.38 -4.96
N THR A 54 6.97 11.30 -4.05
CA THR A 54 8.40 11.35 -4.36
C THR A 54 9.10 10.10 -3.85
N ILE A 55 10.00 9.59 -4.68
CA ILE A 55 10.90 8.49 -4.36
C ILE A 55 12.30 9.07 -4.15
N ALA A 56 12.85 8.93 -2.96
CA ALA A 56 14.23 9.29 -2.66
C ALA A 56 15.11 8.05 -2.50
N ASN A 57 16.25 8.04 -3.15
CA ASN A 57 17.24 6.98 -3.07
C ASN A 57 18.48 7.47 -2.31
N ARG A 58 18.71 6.95 -1.11
CA ARG A 58 19.81 7.38 -0.23
C ARG A 58 21.19 7.23 -0.86
N LYS A 59 21.39 6.25 -1.72
CA LYS A 59 22.70 5.98 -2.35
C LYS A 59 22.88 6.65 -3.72
N GLY A 60 21.94 7.49 -4.14
CA GLY A 60 21.99 8.17 -5.42
C GLY A 60 21.15 7.51 -6.51
N SER A 61 21.28 8.00 -7.74
CA SER A 61 20.53 7.47 -8.89
C SER A 61 20.89 6.02 -9.18
N VAL A 62 19.91 5.23 -9.62
CA VAL A 62 20.06 3.82 -9.95
C VAL A 62 19.90 3.61 -11.45
N GLN A 63 20.89 2.99 -12.09
CA GLN A 63 20.72 2.47 -13.44
C GLN A 63 19.82 1.25 -13.39
N THR A 64 18.69 1.28 -14.11
CA THR A 64 17.72 0.21 -14.12
C THR A 64 18.04 -0.92 -15.10
N LYS A 65 18.82 -0.59 -16.17
CA LYS A 65 19.30 -1.58 -17.12
C LYS A 65 20.16 -2.63 -16.41
N ASP A 66 19.88 -3.91 -16.68
CA ASP A 66 20.55 -5.06 -16.08
C ASP A 66 20.40 -5.13 -14.54
N HIS A 67 19.47 -4.37 -13.95
CA HIS A 67 19.21 -4.43 -12.54
C HIS A 67 18.05 -5.40 -12.24
N PRO A 68 18.25 -6.42 -11.39
CA PRO A 68 17.30 -7.53 -11.22
C PRO A 68 15.92 -7.14 -10.66
N PHE A 69 15.75 -5.96 -10.08
CA PHE A 69 14.45 -5.43 -9.70
C PHE A 69 13.63 -4.94 -10.92
N PHE A 70 14.31 -4.54 -11.99
CA PHE A 70 13.70 -3.96 -13.19
C PHE A 70 13.72 -4.91 -14.39
N GLU A 71 14.52 -5.97 -14.36
CA GLU A 71 14.63 -6.94 -15.45
C GLU A 71 13.83 -8.20 -15.15
N PRO A 72 13.13 -8.78 -16.14
CA PRO A 72 12.44 -10.04 -15.97
C PRO A 72 13.39 -11.18 -15.65
N LEU A 73 13.23 -11.83 -14.51
CA LEU A 73 13.99 -13.00 -14.10
C LEU A 73 13.22 -14.32 -14.34
N GLY A 74 11.95 -14.20 -14.66
CA GLY A 74 11.06 -15.33 -14.93
C GLY A 74 10.66 -15.48 -16.38
N THR A 75 9.57 -16.23 -16.63
CA THR A 75 9.14 -16.62 -17.98
C THR A 75 7.92 -15.86 -18.49
N ASN A 76 7.28 -15.04 -17.66
CA ASN A 76 6.05 -14.31 -18.00
C ASN A 76 6.25 -12.82 -18.27
N GLY A 77 7.50 -12.36 -18.42
CA GLY A 77 7.85 -10.98 -18.72
C GLY A 77 7.73 -10.00 -17.57
N ARG A 78 7.41 -10.46 -16.35
CA ARG A 78 7.36 -9.63 -15.15
C ARG A 78 8.73 -9.43 -14.52
N ALA A 79 8.88 -8.29 -13.85
CA ALA A 79 9.94 -7.97 -12.92
C ALA A 79 9.31 -7.41 -11.63
N CYS A 80 10.08 -7.17 -10.57
CA CYS A 80 9.54 -6.58 -9.34
C CYS A 80 8.84 -5.24 -9.62
N VAL A 81 9.41 -4.40 -10.49
CA VAL A 81 8.83 -3.11 -10.88
C VAL A 81 7.44 -3.24 -11.51
N THR A 82 7.07 -4.37 -12.10
CA THR A 82 5.72 -4.59 -12.66
C THR A 82 4.62 -4.30 -11.63
N CYS A 83 4.83 -4.71 -10.36
CA CYS A 83 3.84 -4.51 -9.28
C CYS A 83 4.28 -3.45 -8.26
N HIS A 84 5.53 -2.96 -8.36
CA HIS A 84 6.11 -1.99 -7.44
C HIS A 84 6.49 -0.71 -8.18
N GLN A 85 5.45 -0.02 -8.71
CA GLN A 85 5.59 1.18 -9.52
C GLN A 85 6.01 2.40 -8.69
N PRO A 86 7.08 3.13 -9.08
CA PRO A 86 7.49 4.35 -8.39
C PRO A 86 6.38 5.39 -8.28
N ALA A 87 5.62 5.63 -9.35
CA ALA A 87 4.50 6.56 -9.37
C ALA A 87 3.36 6.21 -8.38
N ASN A 88 3.33 4.98 -7.88
CA ASN A 88 2.38 4.51 -6.87
C ASN A 88 3.07 4.18 -5.53
N ALA A 89 4.09 4.96 -5.16
CA ALA A 89 4.86 4.77 -3.93
C ALA A 89 5.42 3.35 -3.78
N MET A 90 5.98 2.78 -4.85
CA MET A 90 6.50 1.40 -4.90
C MET A 90 5.44 0.33 -4.59
N SER A 91 4.22 0.56 -5.07
CA SER A 91 3.07 -0.34 -5.05
C SER A 91 2.26 -0.15 -6.35
N VAL A 92 0.94 -0.33 -6.34
CA VAL A 92 0.03 -0.03 -7.46
C VAL A 92 -1.21 0.74 -6.99
N ALA A 93 -1.80 1.52 -7.90
CA ALA A 93 -3.11 2.13 -7.74
C ALA A 93 -4.09 1.56 -8.76
N ALA A 94 -5.35 1.36 -8.37
CA ALA A 94 -6.37 0.85 -9.29
C ALA A 94 -6.61 1.79 -10.48
N ALA A 95 -6.45 3.10 -10.31
CA ALA A 95 -6.54 4.08 -11.40
C ALA A 95 -5.48 3.82 -12.46
N THR A 96 -4.20 3.74 -12.05
CA THR A 96 -3.06 3.48 -12.94
C THR A 96 -3.20 2.13 -13.66
N LEU A 97 -3.72 1.11 -12.97
CA LEU A 97 -3.96 -0.21 -13.59
C LEU A 97 -5.04 -0.16 -14.68
N ARG A 98 -6.10 0.63 -14.50
CA ARG A 98 -7.12 0.83 -15.56
C ARG A 98 -6.56 1.57 -16.77
N GLU A 99 -5.76 2.61 -16.55
CA GLU A 99 -5.05 3.32 -17.61
C GLU A 99 -4.14 2.36 -18.37
N ARG A 100 -3.33 1.57 -17.65
CA ARG A 100 -2.43 0.59 -18.25
C ARG A 100 -3.16 -0.52 -19.02
N TRP A 101 -4.35 -0.96 -18.55
CA TRP A 101 -5.19 -1.88 -19.31
C TRP A 101 -5.58 -1.30 -20.67
N ILE A 102 -6.03 -0.06 -20.68
CA ILE A 102 -6.45 0.64 -21.93
C ILE A 102 -5.26 0.81 -22.87
N GLU A 103 -4.14 1.33 -22.39
CA GLU A 103 -2.93 1.59 -23.17
C GLU A 103 -2.33 0.32 -23.79
N SER A 104 -2.23 -0.74 -23.01
CA SER A 104 -1.65 -2.02 -23.45
C SER A 104 -2.64 -2.92 -24.18
N GLY A 105 -3.94 -2.62 -24.15
CA GLY A 105 -5.00 -3.52 -24.60
C GLY A 105 -5.00 -4.82 -23.81
N GLY A 106 -4.72 -4.77 -22.49
CA GLY A 106 -4.64 -5.92 -21.60
C GLY A 106 -3.40 -6.80 -21.77
N ARG A 107 -2.41 -6.37 -22.57
CA ARG A 107 -1.20 -7.19 -22.88
C ARG A 107 -0.01 -6.94 -21.96
N ASP A 108 -0.10 -5.96 -21.04
CA ASP A 108 0.97 -5.74 -20.07
C ASP A 108 1.17 -6.99 -19.20
N PRO A 109 2.42 -7.37 -18.88
CA PRO A 109 2.72 -8.52 -18.02
C PRO A 109 2.03 -8.49 -16.65
N ILE A 110 1.62 -7.32 -16.16
CA ILE A 110 0.88 -7.21 -14.89
C ILE A 110 -0.44 -7.98 -14.91
N PHE A 111 -1.04 -8.16 -16.09
CA PHE A 111 -2.29 -8.90 -16.29
C PHE A 111 -2.09 -10.39 -16.53
N ALA A 112 -0.87 -10.93 -16.33
CA ALA A 112 -0.61 -12.36 -16.52
C ALA A 112 -1.54 -13.22 -15.66
N ALA A 113 -2.07 -14.29 -16.27
CA ALA A 113 -3.13 -15.12 -15.70
C ALA A 113 -2.85 -15.71 -14.32
N ILE A 114 -1.57 -15.93 -13.98
CA ILE A 114 -1.18 -16.61 -12.74
C ILE A 114 -1.77 -15.93 -11.48
N ASP A 115 -1.76 -14.60 -11.47
CA ASP A 115 -2.23 -13.79 -10.33
C ASP A 115 -2.83 -12.43 -10.74
N GLY A 116 -2.63 -11.97 -11.99
CA GLY A 116 -3.20 -10.74 -12.54
C GLY A 116 -4.65 -10.88 -12.99
N SER A 117 -5.21 -12.07 -12.98
CA SER A 117 -6.62 -12.32 -13.25
C SER A 117 -7.36 -12.84 -12.01
N ASN A 118 -8.70 -12.79 -12.04
CA ASN A 118 -9.54 -13.35 -10.99
C ASN A 118 -9.38 -14.88 -10.89
N CYS A 119 -9.16 -15.55 -12.02
CA CYS A 119 -8.74 -16.96 -12.06
C CYS A 119 -8.04 -17.26 -13.40
N PRO A 120 -7.01 -18.13 -13.41
CA PRO A 120 -6.26 -18.43 -14.63
C PRO A 120 -7.05 -19.14 -15.75
N ASP A 121 -8.17 -19.79 -15.44
CA ASP A 121 -9.05 -20.47 -16.40
C ASP A 121 -10.11 -19.55 -17.04
N LEU A 122 -10.14 -18.26 -16.66
CA LEU A 122 -11.03 -17.27 -17.28
C LEU A 122 -10.44 -16.76 -18.60
N PRO A 123 -11.27 -16.23 -19.53
CA PRO A 123 -10.79 -15.57 -20.76
C PRO A 123 -9.91 -14.35 -20.42
N GLN A 124 -8.61 -14.41 -20.77
CA GLN A 124 -7.63 -13.42 -20.33
C GLN A 124 -7.66 -12.10 -21.14
N ASP A 125 -8.34 -12.08 -22.27
CA ASP A 125 -8.55 -10.91 -23.12
C ASP A 125 -9.71 -10.02 -22.68
N GLN A 126 -10.43 -10.40 -21.63
CA GLN A 126 -11.59 -9.70 -21.12
C GLN A 126 -11.29 -8.97 -19.80
N SER A 127 -11.60 -7.67 -19.73
CA SER A 127 -11.41 -6.88 -18.51
C SER A 127 -12.18 -7.42 -17.29
N ALA A 128 -13.32 -8.08 -17.53
CA ALA A 128 -14.10 -8.73 -16.48
C ALA A 128 -13.31 -9.83 -15.75
N SER A 129 -12.41 -10.53 -16.43
CA SER A 129 -11.53 -11.53 -15.82
C SER A 129 -10.43 -10.94 -14.94
N HIS A 130 -10.23 -9.62 -14.99
CA HIS A 130 -9.27 -8.85 -14.23
C HIS A 130 -9.93 -7.81 -13.31
N SER A 131 -11.24 -7.94 -13.07
CA SER A 131 -12.02 -6.91 -12.37
C SER A 131 -11.47 -6.59 -10.97
N LEU A 132 -11.03 -7.59 -10.20
CA LEU A 132 -10.46 -7.35 -8.87
C LEU A 132 -9.14 -6.57 -8.94
N LEU A 133 -8.32 -6.83 -9.94
CA LEU A 133 -7.10 -6.07 -10.17
C LEU A 133 -7.42 -4.64 -10.63
N LEU A 134 -8.30 -4.47 -11.61
CA LEU A 134 -8.65 -3.17 -12.19
C LEU A 134 -9.43 -2.25 -11.23
N GLU A 135 -10.27 -2.81 -10.37
CA GLU A 135 -11.11 -2.03 -9.45
C GLU A 135 -10.46 -1.82 -8.08
N ARG A 136 -9.70 -2.81 -7.60
CA ARG A 136 -9.18 -2.82 -6.24
C ARG A 136 -7.65 -2.97 -6.14
N GLY A 137 -6.95 -3.18 -7.26
CA GLY A 137 -5.50 -3.44 -7.26
C GLY A 137 -5.14 -4.77 -6.59
N LEU A 138 -6.02 -5.78 -6.71
CA LEU A 138 -5.86 -7.06 -6.06
C LEU A 138 -5.28 -8.11 -6.99
N PHE A 139 -4.24 -8.77 -6.52
CA PHE A 139 -3.66 -9.95 -7.15
C PHE A 139 -4.15 -11.22 -6.47
N ARG A 140 -4.38 -12.25 -7.26
CA ARG A 140 -4.72 -13.57 -6.76
C ARG A 140 -3.50 -14.23 -6.11
N ILE A 141 -3.63 -14.72 -4.89
CA ILE A 141 -2.60 -15.49 -4.19
C ILE A 141 -3.14 -16.88 -3.92
N ALA A 142 -2.54 -17.88 -4.55
CA ALA A 142 -2.87 -19.28 -4.31
C ALA A 142 -2.09 -19.79 -3.09
N LEU A 143 -2.81 -20.12 -2.02
CA LEU A 143 -2.25 -20.65 -0.78
C LEU A 143 -2.53 -22.16 -0.72
N SER A 144 -1.50 -22.96 -0.54
CA SER A 144 -1.63 -24.44 -0.49
C SER A 144 -2.59 -24.88 0.63
N TRP A 145 -3.35 -25.93 0.31
CA TRP A 145 -4.18 -26.63 1.30
C TRP A 145 -3.85 -28.12 1.30
N PRO A 146 -3.50 -28.77 2.44
CA PRO A 146 -3.28 -28.15 3.74
C PRO A 146 -2.19 -27.06 3.75
N PRO A 147 -2.14 -26.23 4.83
CA PRO A 147 -1.07 -25.24 4.99
C PRO A 147 0.31 -25.88 4.89
N LYS A 148 1.30 -25.12 4.37
CA LYS A 148 2.69 -25.57 4.30
C LYS A 148 3.57 -24.67 5.16
N GLY A 149 4.46 -25.30 5.96
CA GLY A 149 5.47 -24.62 6.74
C GLY A 149 6.57 -23.98 5.89
N ALA A 150 7.52 -23.36 6.55
CA ALA A 150 8.68 -22.74 5.90
C ALA A 150 9.56 -23.76 5.17
N ASP A 151 9.62 -25.00 5.62
CA ASP A 151 10.25 -26.16 5.01
C ASP A 151 9.46 -26.78 3.84
N ARG A 152 8.27 -26.22 3.57
CA ARG A 152 7.27 -26.69 2.61
C ARG A 152 6.56 -27.99 2.95
N ASP A 153 6.79 -28.53 4.12
CA ASP A 153 6.06 -29.67 4.64
C ASP A 153 4.61 -29.29 4.99
N SER A 154 3.71 -30.24 4.79
CA SER A 154 2.30 -30.04 5.11
C SER A 154 2.09 -29.98 6.63
N ILE A 155 1.44 -28.94 7.09
CA ILE A 155 1.02 -28.75 8.49
C ILE A 155 -0.39 -29.28 8.63
N ARG A 156 -0.64 -30.10 9.67
CA ARG A 156 -2.00 -30.46 10.05
C ARG A 156 -2.70 -29.22 10.63
N PRO A 157 -3.75 -28.70 9.93
CA PRO A 157 -4.42 -27.51 10.42
C PRO A 157 -5.31 -27.82 11.63
N GLU A 158 -5.45 -26.87 12.52
CA GLU A 158 -6.38 -26.88 13.66
C GLU A 158 -7.80 -26.51 13.27
N PHE A 159 -8.10 -26.42 11.97
CA PHE A 159 -9.39 -25.97 11.47
C PHE A 159 -9.72 -26.62 10.12
N ARG A 160 -11.00 -26.55 9.77
CA ARG A 160 -11.50 -26.86 8.42
C ARG A 160 -11.88 -25.57 7.71
N ILE A 161 -11.72 -25.56 6.38
CA ILE A 161 -12.08 -24.45 5.52
C ILE A 161 -13.16 -24.89 4.52
N GLU A 162 -14.19 -24.07 4.38
CA GLU A 162 -15.29 -24.24 3.43
C GLU A 162 -15.46 -22.98 2.61
N VAL A 163 -15.69 -23.12 1.30
CA VAL A 163 -16.01 -22.00 0.41
C VAL A 163 -17.52 -21.74 0.51
N VAL A 164 -17.89 -20.59 1.09
CA VAL A 164 -19.30 -20.19 1.26
C VAL A 164 -19.79 -19.43 0.03
N ARG A 165 -18.93 -18.61 -0.54
CA ARG A 165 -19.18 -17.82 -1.74
C ARG A 165 -17.90 -17.71 -2.55
N ASP A 166 -18.03 -17.85 -3.86
CA ASP A 166 -16.89 -17.73 -4.78
C ASP A 166 -17.30 -17.01 -6.07
N PRO A 167 -17.38 -15.67 -6.07
CA PRO A 167 -17.74 -14.91 -7.26
C PRO A 167 -16.68 -14.99 -8.36
N THR A 168 -15.44 -15.39 -8.01
CA THR A 168 -14.35 -15.55 -8.97
C THR A 168 -14.32 -16.91 -9.65
N GLY A 169 -15.01 -17.90 -9.09
CA GLY A 169 -15.01 -19.29 -9.55
C GLY A 169 -13.71 -20.05 -9.23
N CYS A 170 -12.66 -19.36 -8.75
CA CYS A 170 -11.32 -19.94 -8.63
C CYS A 170 -11.20 -20.96 -7.49
N ASN A 171 -11.88 -20.72 -6.36
CA ASN A 171 -11.86 -21.63 -5.24
C ASN A 171 -12.75 -22.88 -5.43
N THR A 172 -13.68 -22.81 -6.39
CA THR A 172 -14.55 -23.90 -6.80
C THR A 172 -14.08 -24.59 -8.08
N SER A 173 -13.06 -24.02 -8.77
CA SER A 173 -12.43 -24.61 -9.96
C SER A 173 -11.83 -25.99 -9.66
N ALA A 174 -11.99 -26.91 -10.59
CA ALA A 174 -11.38 -28.25 -10.52
C ALA A 174 -9.85 -28.20 -10.65
N ALA A 175 -9.31 -27.14 -11.26
CA ALA A 175 -7.87 -26.98 -11.46
C ALA A 175 -7.20 -26.18 -10.32
N TYR A 176 -7.87 -25.14 -9.81
CA TYR A 176 -7.25 -24.13 -8.94
C TYR A 176 -7.83 -24.06 -7.52
N GLY A 177 -8.91 -24.80 -7.26
CA GLY A 177 -9.62 -24.75 -5.99
C GLY A 177 -9.22 -25.87 -5.02
N LEU A 178 -9.99 -25.97 -3.94
CA LEU A 178 -9.79 -26.94 -2.85
C LEU A 178 -9.95 -28.41 -3.28
N ARG A 179 -10.54 -28.66 -4.45
CA ARG A 179 -10.76 -30.01 -5.00
C ARG A 179 -9.80 -30.36 -6.16
N GLY A 180 -8.84 -29.44 -6.46
CA GLY A 180 -7.82 -29.67 -7.48
C GLY A 180 -6.82 -30.74 -7.10
N ALA A 181 -5.98 -31.14 -8.07
CA ALA A 181 -4.88 -32.08 -7.82
C ALA A 181 -3.85 -31.53 -6.82
N ASP A 182 -3.59 -30.22 -6.89
CA ASP A 182 -2.84 -29.45 -5.90
C ASP A 182 -3.81 -28.48 -5.19
N PRO A 183 -4.50 -28.92 -4.12
CA PRO A 183 -5.54 -28.11 -3.49
C PRO A 183 -5.00 -26.77 -3.02
N ALA A 184 -5.72 -25.69 -3.32
CA ALA A 184 -5.34 -24.34 -2.94
C ALA A 184 -6.55 -23.48 -2.57
N VAL A 185 -6.30 -22.47 -1.75
CA VAL A 185 -7.21 -21.38 -1.43
C VAL A 185 -6.73 -20.14 -2.15
N SER A 186 -7.54 -19.61 -3.05
CA SER A 186 -7.28 -18.34 -3.74
C SER A 186 -7.81 -17.18 -2.90
N VAL A 187 -6.90 -16.34 -2.41
CA VAL A 187 -7.19 -15.06 -1.76
C VAL A 187 -6.71 -13.92 -2.64
N TYR A 188 -7.20 -12.70 -2.40
CA TYR A 188 -6.92 -11.55 -3.26
C TYR A 188 -6.34 -10.42 -2.42
N ARG A 189 -5.11 -10.00 -2.76
CA ARG A 189 -4.32 -9.09 -1.93
C ARG A 189 -3.68 -7.99 -2.75
N ARG A 190 -3.56 -6.82 -2.17
CA ARG A 190 -2.78 -5.71 -2.72
C ARG A 190 -1.28 -5.94 -2.53
N PRO A 191 -0.43 -5.53 -3.49
CA PRO A 191 1.02 -5.51 -3.31
C PRO A 191 1.39 -4.60 -2.14
N ARG A 192 2.36 -5.02 -1.37
CA ARG A 192 2.92 -4.20 -0.29
C ARG A 192 3.92 -3.20 -0.86
N VAL A 193 4.14 -2.10 -0.13
CA VAL A 193 5.13 -1.08 -0.53
C VAL A 193 6.54 -1.66 -0.44
N ALA A 194 7.32 -1.59 -1.53
CA ALA A 194 8.72 -1.98 -1.60
C ALA A 194 9.65 -0.77 -1.42
N ALA A 195 9.38 0.05 -0.41
CA ALA A 195 10.19 1.19 0.01
C ALA A 195 10.08 1.38 1.53
N ASN A 196 10.91 2.19 2.14
CA ASN A 196 10.97 2.44 3.58
C ASN A 196 11.21 1.17 4.40
N LEU A 197 11.85 0.15 3.82
CA LEU A 197 11.98 -1.17 4.44
C LEU A 197 13.01 -1.19 5.57
N ASP A 198 13.99 -0.30 5.55
CA ASP A 198 14.96 -0.13 6.65
C ASP A 198 14.33 0.44 7.93
N GLN A 199 13.12 1.00 7.82
CA GLN A 199 12.35 1.54 8.94
C GLN A 199 11.49 0.47 9.63
N LEU A 200 11.37 -0.71 9.05
CA LEU A 200 10.60 -1.79 9.65
C LEU A 200 11.30 -2.28 10.92
N THR A 201 10.54 -2.41 12.00
CA THR A 201 11.03 -2.97 13.26
C THR A 201 10.56 -4.40 13.42
N ALA A 202 11.45 -5.24 14.00
CA ALA A 202 11.09 -6.60 14.33
C ALA A 202 10.04 -6.65 15.43
N GLY A 203 8.97 -7.42 15.20
CA GLY A 203 8.05 -7.82 16.26
C GLY A 203 8.65 -8.93 17.15
N PRO A 204 7.88 -9.49 18.07
CA PRO A 204 8.34 -10.59 18.94
C PRO A 204 8.84 -11.82 18.17
N GLU A 205 8.36 -12.04 16.96
CA GLU A 205 8.74 -13.14 16.07
C GLU A 205 9.80 -12.75 15.03
N GLY A 206 10.43 -11.58 15.17
CA GLY A 206 11.34 -11.00 14.19
C GLY A 206 10.62 -10.22 13.08
N LEU A 207 11.37 -9.85 12.04
CA LEU A 207 10.81 -9.28 10.82
C LEU A 207 10.00 -10.33 10.06
N ARG A 208 8.91 -9.89 9.45
CA ARG A 208 8.04 -10.72 8.62
C ARG A 208 7.61 -9.98 7.37
N PHE A 209 7.77 -10.63 6.24
CA PHE A 209 7.42 -10.11 4.91
C PHE A 209 6.29 -10.93 4.30
N MET A 210 5.72 -10.45 3.20
CA MET A 210 4.43 -10.86 2.63
C MET A 210 3.24 -10.51 3.55
N THR A 211 2.03 -10.54 3.03
CA THR A 211 0.83 -10.16 3.79
C THR A 211 0.55 -11.10 4.96
N ASP A 212 0.80 -12.39 4.80
CA ASP A 212 0.65 -13.42 5.84
C ASP A 212 1.91 -13.65 6.67
N GLY A 213 2.99 -12.90 6.38
CA GLY A 213 4.25 -12.96 7.12
C GLY A 213 5.01 -14.28 7.00
N ARG A 214 4.85 -14.96 5.85
CA ARG A 214 5.53 -16.26 5.62
C ARG A 214 7.04 -16.15 5.44
N GLU A 215 7.54 -14.98 5.01
CA GLU A 215 8.94 -14.78 4.71
C GLU A 215 9.67 -14.04 5.83
N PRO A 216 10.75 -14.61 6.37
CA PRO A 216 11.48 -14.01 7.49
C PRO A 216 12.52 -12.96 7.07
N THR A 217 12.97 -12.95 5.81
CA THR A 217 13.96 -12.01 5.27
C THR A 217 13.55 -11.46 3.92
N LEU A 218 14.17 -10.35 3.50
CA LEU A 218 13.93 -9.78 2.16
C LEU A 218 14.46 -10.70 1.06
N GLU A 219 15.57 -11.41 1.28
CA GLU A 219 16.10 -12.38 0.33
C GLU A 219 15.14 -13.56 0.11
N SER A 220 14.54 -14.07 1.18
CA SER A 220 13.54 -15.14 1.06
C SER A 220 12.27 -14.62 0.38
N GLN A 221 11.86 -13.40 0.70
CA GLN A 221 10.72 -12.75 0.07
C GLN A 221 10.94 -12.53 -1.43
N ALA A 222 12.09 -11.97 -1.83
CA ALA A 222 12.45 -11.78 -3.24
C ALA A 222 12.53 -13.12 -3.99
N THR A 223 13.12 -14.14 -3.37
CA THR A 223 13.17 -15.50 -3.95
C THR A 223 11.77 -16.05 -4.20
N SER A 224 10.87 -15.97 -3.21
CA SER A 224 9.48 -16.41 -3.35
C SER A 224 8.73 -15.64 -4.43
N ALA A 225 8.90 -14.30 -4.48
CA ALA A 225 8.25 -13.46 -5.47
C ALA A 225 8.69 -13.80 -6.90
N ILE A 226 9.98 -13.96 -7.14
CA ILE A 226 10.56 -14.31 -8.44
C ILE A 226 10.06 -15.70 -8.91
N LEU A 227 10.08 -16.69 -8.03
CA LEU A 227 9.64 -18.04 -8.39
C LEU A 227 8.14 -18.13 -8.66
N VAL A 228 7.31 -17.38 -7.93
CA VAL A 228 5.85 -17.44 -8.02
C VAL A 228 5.29 -16.41 -9.00
N HIS A 229 5.55 -15.13 -8.80
CA HIS A 229 4.93 -14.04 -9.57
C HIS A 229 5.57 -13.82 -10.93
N GLU A 230 6.88 -14.03 -11.05
CA GLU A 230 7.59 -13.97 -12.34
C GLU A 230 7.68 -15.35 -13.02
N GLN A 231 7.25 -16.43 -12.34
CA GLN A 231 7.30 -17.80 -12.84
C GLN A 231 8.71 -18.25 -13.28
N ALA A 232 9.73 -17.88 -12.48
CA ALA A 232 11.10 -18.27 -12.76
C ALA A 232 11.28 -19.79 -12.56
N ARG A 233 12.02 -20.42 -13.49
CA ARG A 233 12.33 -21.87 -13.44
C ARG A 233 13.47 -22.20 -12.50
N THR A 234 14.33 -21.22 -12.22
CA THR A 234 15.51 -21.35 -11.37
C THR A 234 15.47 -20.28 -10.29
N ARG A 235 16.11 -20.56 -9.16
CA ARG A 235 16.28 -19.59 -8.10
C ARG A 235 17.18 -18.44 -8.57
N PRO A 236 16.91 -17.20 -8.13
CA PRO A 236 17.81 -16.08 -8.37
C PRO A 236 19.18 -16.34 -7.74
N THR A 237 20.21 -15.79 -8.35
CA THR A 237 21.58 -15.89 -7.82
C THR A 237 21.75 -15.07 -6.55
N PRO A 238 22.73 -15.38 -5.69
CA PRO A 238 23.03 -14.56 -4.51
C PRO A 238 23.32 -13.09 -4.85
N ASP A 239 23.95 -12.81 -5.99
CA ASP A 239 24.21 -11.43 -6.44
C ASP A 239 22.91 -10.69 -6.83
N GLN A 240 22.02 -11.34 -7.54
CA GLN A 240 20.70 -10.77 -7.86
C GLN A 240 19.91 -10.42 -6.59
N LEU A 241 19.85 -11.35 -5.63
CA LEU A 241 19.17 -11.11 -4.34
C LEU A 241 19.80 -9.95 -3.57
N ARG A 242 21.12 -9.92 -3.46
CA ARG A 242 21.84 -8.83 -2.80
C ARG A 242 21.49 -7.47 -3.43
N ARG A 243 21.53 -7.37 -4.75
CA ARG A 243 21.20 -6.12 -5.49
C ARG A 243 19.75 -5.70 -5.30
N ILE A 244 18.80 -6.64 -5.29
CA ILE A 244 17.38 -6.36 -5.02
C ILE A 244 17.23 -5.80 -3.60
N VAL A 245 17.76 -6.48 -2.60
CA VAL A 245 17.65 -6.06 -1.19
C VAL A 245 18.35 -4.72 -0.93
N GLU A 246 19.54 -4.51 -1.51
CA GLU A 246 20.22 -3.22 -1.44
C GLU A 246 19.41 -2.09 -2.05
N PHE A 247 18.73 -2.35 -3.16
CA PHE A 247 17.85 -1.36 -3.79
C PHE A 247 16.63 -1.06 -2.90
N GLU A 248 15.89 -2.05 -2.47
CA GLU A 248 14.68 -1.88 -1.67
C GLU A 248 14.93 -1.20 -0.31
N THR A 249 16.08 -1.47 0.32
CA THR A 249 16.42 -0.91 1.64
C THR A 249 16.97 0.52 1.61
N GLN A 250 17.29 1.05 0.43
CA GLN A 250 17.76 2.44 0.28
C GLN A 250 16.68 3.40 -0.23
N LEU A 251 15.50 2.86 -0.64
CA LEU A 251 14.41 3.66 -1.15
C LEU A 251 13.49 4.18 -0.07
N TYR A 252 13.11 5.45 -0.21
CA TYR A 252 12.10 6.11 0.61
C TYR A 252 11.01 6.66 -0.28
N ALA A 253 9.77 6.34 0.04
CA ALA A 253 8.59 6.79 -0.69
C ALA A 253 7.62 7.47 0.27
N ALA A 254 7.23 8.69 -0.04
CA ALA A 254 6.22 9.46 0.68
C ALA A 254 5.65 10.54 -0.22
N GLN A 255 4.56 11.18 0.20
CA GLN A 255 4.09 12.38 -0.46
C GLN A 255 5.16 13.48 -0.32
N GLY A 256 5.62 14.05 -1.45
CA GLY A 256 6.64 15.10 -1.49
C GLY A 256 6.03 16.50 -1.58
N ALA A 257 4.86 16.63 -2.21
CA ALA A 257 4.10 17.86 -2.30
C ALA A 257 2.59 17.59 -2.26
N ASP A 258 1.83 18.52 -1.70
CA ASP A 258 0.36 18.51 -1.67
C ASP A 258 -0.18 19.77 -2.34
N VAL A 259 -1.25 19.65 -3.16
CA VAL A 259 -1.84 20.77 -3.90
C VAL A 259 -2.31 21.92 -3.00
N ARG A 260 -2.65 21.65 -1.73
CA ARG A 260 -3.04 22.66 -0.73
C ARG A 260 -1.90 22.98 0.23
N GLY A 261 -1.10 21.96 0.60
CA GLY A 261 -0.02 22.07 1.58
C GLY A 261 1.29 22.61 1.03
N GLY A 262 1.51 22.55 -0.29
CA GLY A 262 2.79 22.87 -0.92
C GLY A 262 3.83 21.77 -0.69
N LEU A 263 5.12 22.13 -0.72
CA LEU A 263 6.21 21.20 -0.43
C LEU A 263 6.13 20.69 1.01
N LEU A 264 6.30 19.39 1.19
CA LEU A 264 6.14 18.69 2.46
C LEU A 264 7.48 18.48 3.19
N ASP A 265 8.58 18.47 2.46
CA ASP A 265 9.95 18.34 2.95
C ASP A 265 10.74 19.66 2.96
N GLU A 266 10.04 20.80 2.96
CA GLU A 266 10.66 22.12 3.04
C GLU A 266 11.53 22.27 4.29
N SER A 267 12.61 23.05 4.17
CA SER A 267 13.49 23.35 5.32
C SER A 267 12.70 23.98 6.47
N GLY A 268 12.82 23.39 7.64
CA GLY A 268 12.08 23.83 8.84
C GLY A 268 10.63 23.32 8.91
N GLY A 269 10.17 22.51 7.95
CA GLY A 269 8.88 21.81 8.01
C GLY A 269 8.89 20.62 8.98
N PRO A 270 7.75 19.91 9.11
CA PRO A 270 7.66 18.71 9.95
C PRO A 270 8.64 17.61 9.49
N PRO A 271 9.52 17.12 10.35
CA PRO A 271 10.58 16.18 9.96
C PRO A 271 10.07 14.76 9.61
N LEU A 272 8.79 14.51 9.76
CA LEU A 272 8.13 13.26 9.37
C LEU A 272 7.55 13.27 7.95
N LEU A 273 7.55 14.40 7.29
CA LEU A 273 6.95 14.56 5.97
C LEU A 273 8.02 14.58 4.88
N GLY A 274 7.64 14.04 3.71
CA GLY A 274 8.49 13.94 2.55
C GLY A 274 9.60 12.87 2.63
N PRO A 275 10.00 12.29 1.50
CA PRO A 275 10.96 11.19 1.49
C PRO A 275 12.38 11.63 1.84
N ALA A 276 12.77 12.88 1.56
CA ALA A 276 14.09 13.41 1.93
C ALA A 276 14.28 13.40 3.46
N ASN A 277 13.29 13.87 4.23
CA ASN A 277 13.33 13.84 5.68
C ASN A 277 13.37 12.40 6.23
N LEU A 278 12.61 11.48 5.60
CA LEU A 278 12.64 10.06 5.97
C LEU A 278 14.02 9.43 5.75
N SER A 279 14.69 9.81 4.67
CA SER A 279 16.00 9.25 4.30
C SER A 279 17.16 9.72 5.19
N HIS A 280 17.08 10.93 5.78
CA HIS A 280 18.16 11.56 6.53
C HIS A 280 17.95 11.57 8.04
N GLY A 281 16.76 11.31 8.54
CA GLY A 281 16.38 11.60 9.90
C GLY A 281 16.29 10.41 10.86
N LYS A 282 16.63 10.66 12.13
CA LYS A 282 16.22 9.81 13.25
C LYS A 282 14.69 9.76 13.40
N ALA A 283 14.01 10.82 12.98
CA ALA A 283 12.55 10.92 12.95
C ALA A 283 11.91 9.94 11.93
N GLY A 284 12.63 9.59 10.86
CA GLY A 284 12.18 8.55 9.92
C GLY A 284 11.97 7.20 10.58
N ARG A 285 12.75 6.88 11.60
CA ARG A 285 12.64 5.63 12.37
C ARG A 285 11.59 5.68 13.48
N LEU A 286 10.90 6.83 13.68
CA LEU A 286 9.93 7.01 14.76
C LEU A 286 10.43 6.49 16.13
N ALA A 287 11.73 6.63 16.36
CA ALA A 287 12.33 6.42 17.67
C ALA A 287 11.93 7.53 18.67
N VAL A 288 10.99 8.38 18.27
CA VAL A 288 10.40 9.45 19.06
C VAL A 288 9.26 8.85 19.86
N SER A 289 9.16 9.20 21.14
CA SER A 289 8.06 8.74 22.00
C SER A 289 6.70 9.18 21.45
N SER A 290 5.64 8.44 21.78
CA SER A 290 4.27 8.79 21.36
C SER A 290 3.86 10.21 21.75
N ASP A 291 4.43 10.73 22.83
CA ASP A 291 4.11 12.07 23.37
C ASP A 291 4.86 13.19 22.63
N GLU A 292 5.99 12.87 22.01
CA GLU A 292 6.78 13.82 21.21
C GLU A 292 6.30 13.94 19.78
N MET A 293 5.68 12.88 19.23
CA MET A 293 5.26 12.82 17.84
C MET A 293 4.34 13.95 17.40
N PRO A 294 3.27 14.33 18.15
CA PRO A 294 2.43 15.46 17.76
C PRO A 294 3.20 16.78 17.69
N ARG A 295 4.22 16.97 18.54
CA ARG A 295 5.04 18.19 18.58
C ARG A 295 5.90 18.39 17.34
N LEU A 296 6.17 17.32 16.58
CA LEU A 296 6.88 17.40 15.29
C LEU A 296 6.10 18.22 14.26
N PHE A 297 4.79 18.46 14.49
CA PHE A 297 3.92 19.27 13.64
C PHE A 297 3.65 20.67 14.21
N ASP A 298 4.29 21.07 15.33
CA ASP A 298 4.05 22.37 15.99
C ASP A 298 4.34 23.56 15.07
N ILE A 299 5.30 23.44 14.16
CA ILE A 299 5.61 24.47 13.16
C ILE A 299 4.44 24.76 12.21
N TRP A 300 3.52 23.82 12.05
CA TRP A 300 2.33 23.98 11.22
C TRP A 300 1.08 24.33 12.03
N ARG A 301 1.18 24.42 13.36
CA ARG A 301 0.05 24.81 14.19
C ARG A 301 -0.29 26.29 14.01
N LYS A 302 -1.57 26.59 14.02
CA LYS A 302 -2.06 27.96 14.06
C LYS A 302 -1.88 28.51 15.47
N PRO A 303 -1.11 29.61 15.67
CA PRO A 303 -1.04 30.26 16.96
C PRO A 303 -2.42 30.71 17.43
N ALA A 304 -2.70 30.65 18.75
CA ALA A 304 -3.94 31.14 19.30
C ALA A 304 -4.10 32.65 19.00
N GLY A 305 -5.28 33.04 18.49
CA GLY A 305 -5.56 34.42 18.09
C GLY A 305 -4.91 34.89 16.78
N ALA A 306 -4.23 34.03 16.05
CA ALA A 306 -3.69 34.41 14.74
C ALA A 306 -4.83 34.75 13.75
N PRO A 307 -4.64 35.75 12.86
CA PRO A 307 -5.59 36.07 11.82
C PRO A 307 -5.72 34.88 10.83
N ASP A 308 -6.69 34.97 9.93
CA ASP A 308 -6.82 33.99 8.85
C ASP A 308 -5.51 33.92 8.05
N LEU A 309 -4.95 32.72 7.96
CA LEU A 309 -3.61 32.46 7.44
C LEU A 309 -3.59 32.14 5.94
N GLY A 310 -4.74 32.16 5.29
CA GLY A 310 -4.90 31.70 3.92
C GLY A 310 -4.95 30.16 3.79
N LEU A 311 -5.35 29.68 2.61
CA LEU A 311 -5.71 28.28 2.39
C LEU A 311 -4.59 27.28 2.73
N GLN A 312 -3.35 27.59 2.38
CA GLN A 312 -2.22 26.70 2.64
C GLN A 312 -1.96 26.51 4.13
N ARG A 313 -1.95 27.59 4.89
CA ARG A 313 -1.69 27.53 6.34
C ARG A 313 -2.86 26.88 7.10
N GLU A 314 -4.09 27.12 6.68
CA GLU A 314 -5.26 26.43 7.25
C GLU A 314 -5.19 24.92 6.99
N PHE A 315 -4.78 24.50 5.77
CA PHE A 315 -4.55 23.09 5.47
C PHE A 315 -3.44 22.50 6.36
N ARG A 316 -2.29 23.18 6.49
CA ARG A 316 -1.17 22.73 7.34
C ARG A 316 -1.58 22.65 8.82
N ALA A 317 -2.38 23.59 9.30
CA ALA A 317 -2.94 23.54 10.66
C ALA A 317 -3.89 22.35 10.84
N SER A 318 -4.68 22.03 9.82
CA SER A 318 -5.51 20.82 9.80
C SER A 318 -4.65 19.53 9.86
N VAL A 319 -3.55 19.46 9.11
CA VAL A 319 -2.60 18.34 9.20
C VAL A 319 -2.03 18.20 10.61
N ALA A 320 -1.65 19.31 11.25
CA ALA A 320 -1.15 19.29 12.63
C ALA A 320 -2.21 18.78 13.64
N ARG A 321 -3.49 19.20 13.51
CA ARG A 321 -4.58 18.63 14.31
C ARG A 321 -4.83 17.15 14.00
N GLY A 322 -4.72 16.76 12.74
CA GLY A 322 -4.82 15.36 12.32
C GLY A 322 -3.74 14.47 12.93
N SER A 323 -2.52 15.01 13.10
CA SER A 323 -1.47 14.32 13.85
C SER A 323 -1.86 14.08 15.31
N ASP A 324 -2.51 15.02 15.97
CA ASP A 324 -3.03 14.83 17.33
C ASP A 324 -4.08 13.71 17.37
N VAL A 325 -5.00 13.70 16.41
CA VAL A 325 -5.98 12.61 16.30
C VAL A 325 -5.28 11.26 16.13
N PHE A 326 -4.27 11.18 15.28
CA PHE A 326 -3.57 9.92 15.00
C PHE A 326 -2.76 9.43 16.21
N PHE A 327 -2.02 10.31 16.87
CA PHE A 327 -1.09 9.94 17.94
C PHE A 327 -1.72 9.95 19.34
N ALA A 328 -2.72 10.82 19.60
CA ALA A 328 -3.24 11.05 20.94
C ALA A 328 -4.72 10.68 21.13
N ARG A 329 -5.55 10.61 20.08
CA ARG A 329 -6.95 10.25 20.22
C ARG A 329 -7.08 8.77 20.56
N SER A 330 -7.32 8.47 21.83
CA SER A 330 -7.46 7.09 22.32
C SER A 330 -8.84 6.51 22.06
N PHE A 331 -8.87 5.21 21.81
CA PHE A 331 -10.08 4.40 21.72
C PHE A 331 -9.85 3.02 22.36
N ARG A 332 -10.93 2.29 22.60
CA ARG A 332 -10.82 0.99 23.24
C ARG A 332 -10.61 -0.12 22.22
N TYR A 333 -9.52 -0.86 22.37
CA TYR A 333 -9.32 -2.11 21.64
C TYR A 333 -9.14 -3.26 22.63
N ARG A 334 -10.11 -4.20 22.66
CA ARG A 334 -10.21 -5.23 23.72
C ARG A 334 -10.27 -4.59 25.11
N VAL A 335 -9.26 -4.82 25.93
CA VAL A 335 -9.17 -4.31 27.30
C VAL A 335 -8.26 -3.07 27.42
N ALA A 336 -7.56 -2.68 26.36
CA ALA A 336 -6.58 -1.61 26.37
C ALA A 336 -7.11 -0.34 25.72
N ALA A 337 -6.69 0.82 26.22
CA ALA A 337 -6.78 2.09 25.51
C ALA A 337 -5.60 2.18 24.52
N VAL A 338 -5.89 2.42 23.26
CA VAL A 338 -4.90 2.48 22.17
C VAL A 338 -5.17 3.72 21.31
N THR A 339 -4.19 4.12 20.52
CA THR A 339 -4.31 5.15 19.47
C THR A 339 -4.02 4.52 18.11
N CYS A 340 -4.24 5.22 17.01
CA CYS A 340 -3.82 4.76 15.69
C CYS A 340 -2.31 4.45 15.68
N ALA A 341 -1.51 5.31 16.30
CA ALA A 341 -0.06 5.14 16.41
C ALA A 341 0.36 3.90 17.19
N THR A 342 -0.45 3.41 18.12
CA THR A 342 -0.13 2.16 18.85
C THR A 342 0.12 1.00 17.90
N CYS A 343 -0.62 0.95 16.79
CA CYS A 343 -0.49 -0.09 15.79
C CYS A 343 0.29 0.37 14.56
N HIS A 344 0.16 1.63 14.17
CA HIS A 344 0.73 2.22 12.96
C HIS A 344 1.91 3.16 13.24
N ALA A 345 2.49 3.17 14.45
CA ALA A 345 3.76 3.83 14.64
C ALA A 345 4.76 3.21 13.65
N ALA A 346 5.48 4.06 12.94
CA ALA A 346 6.33 3.65 11.85
C ALA A 346 7.20 2.47 12.23
N GLY A 347 7.30 1.55 11.31
CA GLY A 347 8.19 0.42 11.42
C GLY A 347 7.72 -0.76 12.26
N ILE A 348 6.53 -0.74 12.86
CA ILE A 348 6.04 -1.88 13.62
C ILE A 348 5.29 -2.84 12.69
N THR A 349 5.88 -4.02 12.45
CA THR A 349 5.15 -5.16 11.90
C THR A 349 4.43 -5.86 13.05
N ARG A 350 3.13 -5.67 13.18
CA ARG A 350 2.31 -6.38 14.17
C ARG A 350 1.22 -7.16 13.47
N TRP A 351 0.91 -8.31 14.03
CA TRP A 351 -0.26 -9.10 13.62
C TRP A 351 -1.53 -8.43 14.13
N MET A 352 -2.48 -8.14 13.24
CA MET A 352 -3.78 -7.60 13.61
C MET A 352 -4.90 -8.24 12.79
N ASP A 353 -6.00 -8.55 13.46
CA ASP A 353 -7.19 -9.22 12.93
C ASP A 353 -8.15 -8.25 12.21
N ILE A 354 -7.66 -7.33 11.39
CA ILE A 354 -8.52 -6.28 10.81
C ILE A 354 -9.41 -6.82 9.69
N GLY A 355 -8.94 -7.83 8.95
CA GLY A 355 -9.67 -8.37 7.80
C GLY A 355 -10.67 -9.46 8.12
N THR A 356 -10.79 -9.85 9.39
CA THR A 356 -11.64 -10.97 9.80
C THR A 356 -12.94 -10.46 10.38
N THR A 357 -14.06 -11.03 9.92
CA THR A 357 -15.38 -10.53 10.24
C THR A 357 -16.32 -11.64 10.72
N THR A 358 -17.39 -11.25 11.37
CA THR A 358 -18.56 -12.11 11.58
C THR A 358 -19.37 -12.18 10.28
N ALA A 359 -20.29 -13.15 10.17
CA ALA A 359 -21.14 -13.33 8.98
C ALA A 359 -21.86 -12.06 8.48
N ALA A 360 -22.04 -11.05 9.34
CA ALA A 360 -22.66 -9.77 8.98
C ALA A 360 -21.82 -8.92 8.04
N ALA A 361 -20.50 -9.00 8.13
CA ALA A 361 -19.58 -8.26 7.24
C ALA A 361 -19.38 -8.97 5.88
N ALA A 362 -19.92 -10.17 5.68
CA ALA A 362 -19.97 -10.85 4.40
C ALA A 362 -20.66 -10.01 3.29
N LYS A 363 -21.36 -8.93 3.65
CA LYS A 363 -22.02 -8.03 2.71
C LYS A 363 -21.11 -6.94 2.12
N ASP A 364 -19.98 -6.66 2.78
CA ASP A 364 -19.16 -5.48 2.45
C ASP A 364 -18.27 -5.68 1.21
N SER A 365 -18.00 -6.92 0.79
CA SER A 365 -17.21 -7.24 -0.40
C SER A 365 -17.82 -8.43 -1.15
N PRO A 366 -18.96 -8.24 -1.85
CA PRO A 366 -19.69 -9.33 -2.52
C PRO A 366 -18.90 -9.95 -3.69
N ASP A 367 -17.94 -9.24 -4.23
CA ASP A 367 -17.03 -9.62 -5.32
C ASP A 367 -15.82 -10.45 -4.86
N LEU A 368 -15.61 -10.60 -3.54
CA LEU A 368 -14.55 -11.46 -2.98
C LEU A 368 -15.09 -12.83 -2.55
N PRO A 369 -14.25 -13.88 -2.61
CA PRO A 369 -14.57 -15.17 -2.00
C PRO A 369 -14.82 -15.01 -0.50
N MET A 370 -15.69 -15.85 0.04
CA MET A 370 -15.95 -15.93 1.47
C MET A 370 -15.71 -17.37 1.93
N PHE A 371 -14.86 -17.49 2.94
CA PHE A 371 -14.55 -18.76 3.59
C PHE A 371 -15.19 -18.84 4.96
N ARG A 372 -15.71 -20.00 5.30
CA ARG A 372 -16.07 -20.39 6.65
C ARG A 372 -14.94 -21.23 7.23
N ILE A 373 -14.38 -20.78 8.32
CA ILE A 373 -13.35 -21.50 9.08
C ILE A 373 -14.03 -22.08 10.32
N THR A 374 -13.88 -23.38 10.53
CA THR A 374 -14.39 -24.06 11.73
C THR A 374 -13.22 -24.70 12.45
N CYS A 375 -12.87 -24.17 13.61
CA CYS A 375 -11.75 -24.65 14.43
C CYS A 375 -12.09 -25.97 15.13
N ASP A 376 -11.11 -26.84 15.25
CA ASP A 376 -11.23 -28.09 15.98
C ASP A 376 -11.60 -27.82 17.46
N PRO A 377 -12.40 -28.67 18.09
CA PRO A 377 -12.81 -28.48 19.49
C PRO A 377 -11.62 -28.41 20.47
N SER A 378 -10.53 -29.13 20.17
CA SER A 378 -9.31 -29.18 20.98
C SER A 378 -8.34 -28.02 20.74
N ALA A 379 -8.52 -27.26 19.63
CA ALA A 379 -7.65 -26.13 19.31
C ALA A 379 -7.98 -24.92 20.18
N GLU A 380 -6.99 -24.02 20.33
CA GLU A 380 -7.22 -22.70 20.91
C GLU A 380 -8.17 -21.91 20.01
N PRO A 381 -9.31 -21.39 20.53
CA PRO A 381 -10.22 -20.60 19.70
C PRO A 381 -9.59 -19.27 19.30
N HIS A 382 -10.02 -18.71 18.17
CA HIS A 382 -9.63 -17.36 17.78
C HIS A 382 -10.02 -16.36 18.90
N PRO A 383 -9.08 -15.49 19.33
CA PRO A 383 -9.26 -14.67 20.54
C PRO A 383 -10.37 -13.62 20.44
N VAL A 384 -10.88 -13.33 19.22
CA VAL A 384 -11.95 -12.36 18.97
C VAL A 384 -13.23 -13.03 18.45
N PHE A 385 -13.12 -14.01 17.56
CA PHE A 385 -14.25 -14.56 16.79
C PHE A 385 -14.67 -15.97 17.22
N GLY A 386 -13.98 -16.56 18.17
CA GLY A 386 -14.31 -17.90 18.67
C GLY A 386 -13.93 -19.01 17.69
N ARG A 387 -14.82 -19.99 17.47
CA ARG A 387 -14.49 -21.21 16.71
C ARG A 387 -15.08 -21.26 15.30
N VAL A 388 -16.04 -20.42 14.97
CA VAL A 388 -16.65 -20.33 13.64
C VAL A 388 -16.42 -18.91 13.11
N ILE A 389 -15.64 -18.80 12.06
CA ILE A 389 -15.13 -17.52 11.56
C ILE A 389 -15.43 -17.43 10.08
N TYR A 390 -15.87 -16.27 9.63
CA TYR A 390 -16.03 -15.95 8.22
C TYR A 390 -14.97 -14.94 7.81
N THR A 391 -14.29 -15.17 6.68
CA THR A 391 -13.21 -14.30 6.23
C THR A 391 -13.05 -14.38 4.72
N HIS A 392 -12.60 -13.27 4.11
CA HIS A 392 -12.14 -13.22 2.72
C HIS A 392 -10.70 -13.71 2.57
N ASP A 393 -9.93 -13.66 3.66
CA ASP A 393 -8.53 -14.08 3.69
C ASP A 393 -8.19 -14.70 5.05
N PRO A 394 -7.93 -16.01 5.11
CA PRO A 394 -7.52 -16.66 6.35
C PRO A 394 -6.15 -16.18 6.88
N GLY A 395 -5.38 -15.41 6.10
CA GLY A 395 -4.13 -14.79 6.52
C GLY A 395 -3.08 -15.82 6.97
N ARG A 396 -2.46 -15.53 8.13
CA ARG A 396 -1.39 -16.35 8.71
C ARG A 396 -1.82 -17.78 9.02
N ALA A 397 -3.09 -18.04 9.26
CA ALA A 397 -3.56 -19.40 9.51
C ALA A 397 -3.22 -20.36 8.37
N MET A 398 -3.11 -19.85 7.12
CA MET A 398 -2.67 -20.64 5.96
C MET A 398 -1.18 -20.98 5.97
N ILE A 399 -0.41 -20.44 6.92
CA ILE A 399 1.02 -20.67 7.10
C ILE A 399 1.31 -21.42 8.39
N SER A 400 0.59 -21.09 9.46
CA SER A 400 0.79 -21.69 10.79
C SER A 400 -0.08 -22.90 11.07
N GLY A 401 -1.19 -23.06 10.34
CA GLY A 401 -2.21 -24.08 10.63
C GLY A 401 -3.03 -23.80 11.90
N LYS A 402 -2.82 -22.67 12.59
CA LYS A 402 -3.46 -22.37 13.87
C LYS A 402 -4.78 -21.63 13.71
N CYS A 403 -5.80 -22.03 14.46
CA CYS A 403 -7.09 -21.34 14.50
C CYS A 403 -6.95 -19.92 15.04
N ALA A 404 -6.11 -19.68 16.03
CA ALA A 404 -5.88 -18.37 16.62
C ALA A 404 -5.31 -17.34 15.64
N ASP A 405 -4.71 -17.77 14.53
CA ASP A 405 -4.08 -16.92 13.52
C ASP A 405 -4.99 -16.58 12.32
N VAL A 406 -6.26 -17.02 12.34
CA VAL A 406 -7.20 -16.76 11.24
C VAL A 406 -7.40 -15.26 11.03
N GLY A 407 -7.19 -14.78 9.80
CA GLY A 407 -7.32 -13.37 9.43
C GLY A 407 -6.19 -12.47 9.88
N ALA A 408 -5.16 -13.00 10.55
CA ALA A 408 -4.00 -12.22 10.95
C ALA A 408 -3.13 -11.89 9.72
N ILE A 409 -2.79 -10.61 9.57
CA ILE A 409 -1.92 -10.09 8.50
C ILE A 409 -0.88 -9.13 9.07
N VAL A 410 0.23 -8.98 8.33
CA VAL A 410 1.23 -7.96 8.61
C VAL A 410 0.66 -6.58 8.29
N LEU A 411 0.82 -5.61 9.17
CA LEU A 411 0.34 -4.25 8.93
C LEU A 411 1.02 -3.60 7.73
N GLY A 412 0.22 -2.84 6.98
CA GLY A 412 0.72 -2.02 5.87
C GLY A 412 1.38 -0.74 6.37
N GLN A 413 2.39 -0.29 5.61
CA GLN A 413 2.95 1.04 5.79
C GLN A 413 1.92 2.11 5.42
N ILE A 414 1.97 3.25 6.12
CA ILE A 414 1.06 4.38 5.91
C ILE A 414 1.72 5.55 5.13
N ARG A 415 2.79 5.27 4.37
CA ARG A 415 3.47 6.26 3.52
C ARG A 415 2.98 6.19 2.07
N GLY A 416 2.99 7.34 1.38
CA GLY A 416 2.57 7.44 -0.01
C GLY A 416 1.10 7.07 -0.24
N LEU A 417 0.23 7.32 0.73
CA LEU A 417 -1.18 6.91 0.66
C LEU A 417 -1.91 7.58 -0.50
N ALA A 418 -1.66 8.87 -0.77
CA ALA A 418 -2.30 9.61 -1.85
C ALA A 418 -2.09 8.99 -3.25
N ALA A 419 -0.97 8.28 -3.45
CA ALA A 419 -0.59 7.70 -4.74
C ALA A 419 -1.07 6.27 -4.98
N ARG A 420 -1.72 5.60 -4.00
CA ARG A 420 -1.95 4.16 -4.07
C ARG A 420 -3.33 3.67 -3.60
N ALA A 421 -4.36 4.48 -3.80
CA ALA A 421 -5.74 4.03 -3.55
C ALA A 421 -6.10 2.81 -4.45
N PRO A 422 -7.01 1.93 -3.99
CA PRO A 422 -7.74 1.91 -2.73
C PRO A 422 -6.91 1.31 -1.58
N TYR A 423 -7.48 1.25 -0.38
CA TYR A 423 -6.78 0.89 0.86
C TYR A 423 -7.24 -0.44 1.43
N PHE A 424 -6.57 -0.91 2.50
CA PHE A 424 -6.61 -2.25 3.07
C PHE A 424 -5.99 -3.32 2.16
N SER A 425 -5.75 -4.50 2.70
CA SER A 425 -5.20 -5.64 1.94
C SER A 425 -6.14 -6.12 0.84
N ASP A 426 -7.44 -5.93 1.02
CA ASP A 426 -8.52 -6.33 0.12
C ASP A 426 -9.08 -5.17 -0.73
N GLY A 427 -8.49 -3.97 -0.65
CA GLY A 427 -8.91 -2.81 -1.42
C GLY A 427 -10.33 -2.33 -1.12
N SER A 428 -10.89 -2.64 0.05
CA SER A 428 -12.30 -2.33 0.37
C SER A 428 -12.57 -0.86 0.67
N ALA A 429 -11.56 -0.09 1.11
CA ALA A 429 -11.70 1.35 1.29
C ALA A 429 -11.22 2.09 0.04
N ARG A 430 -12.14 2.73 -0.69
CA ARG A 430 -11.83 3.44 -1.95
C ARG A 430 -11.10 4.75 -1.72
N THR A 431 -11.38 5.40 -0.59
CA THR A 431 -10.83 6.71 -0.20
C THR A 431 -10.26 6.66 1.22
N LEU A 432 -9.46 7.66 1.58
CA LEU A 432 -9.01 7.81 2.97
C LEU A 432 -10.20 8.06 3.92
N ARG A 433 -11.26 8.71 3.45
CA ARG A 433 -12.48 8.90 4.23
C ARG A 433 -13.17 7.57 4.53
N ASP A 434 -13.30 6.67 3.53
CA ASP A 434 -13.87 5.34 3.75
C ASP A 434 -13.06 4.54 4.77
N LEU A 435 -11.72 4.65 4.70
CA LEU A 435 -10.79 4.03 5.64
C LEU A 435 -11.02 4.55 7.07
N ILE A 436 -11.12 5.88 7.25
CA ILE A 436 -11.37 6.51 8.55
C ILE A 436 -12.74 6.10 9.09
N ASP A 437 -13.77 6.10 8.24
CA ASP A 437 -15.13 5.71 8.61
C ASP A 437 -15.22 4.22 8.98
N PHE A 438 -14.41 3.36 8.32
CA PHE A 438 -14.30 1.96 8.72
C PHE A 438 -13.74 1.83 10.14
N TYR A 439 -12.63 2.50 10.45
CA TYR A 439 -12.04 2.46 11.78
C TYR A 439 -12.98 3.04 12.85
N ASP A 440 -13.65 4.16 12.53
CA ASP A 440 -14.62 4.78 13.43
C ASP A 440 -15.75 3.81 13.81
N ARG A 441 -16.36 3.16 12.82
CA ARG A 441 -17.40 2.14 13.05
C ARG A 441 -16.86 0.89 13.75
N ARG A 442 -15.68 0.42 13.33
CA ARG A 442 -15.10 -0.86 13.81
C ARG A 442 -14.74 -0.81 15.29
N PHE A 443 -14.25 0.33 15.75
CA PHE A 443 -13.77 0.53 17.11
C PHE A 443 -14.62 1.49 17.94
N GLU A 444 -15.76 1.95 17.40
CA GLU A 444 -16.71 2.86 18.06
C GLU A 444 -15.97 4.11 18.62
N ILE A 445 -15.08 4.72 17.79
CA ILE A 445 -14.19 5.80 18.25
C ILE A 445 -14.98 7.08 18.49
N GLY A 446 -16.02 7.36 17.67
CA GLY A 446 -16.86 8.55 17.77
C GLY A 446 -16.14 9.81 17.31
N TYR A 447 -15.47 9.77 16.17
CA TYR A 447 -14.85 10.96 15.58
C TYR A 447 -15.88 12.03 15.21
N THR A 448 -15.59 13.27 15.53
CA THR A 448 -16.30 14.41 14.97
C THR A 448 -16.00 14.58 13.48
N ALA A 449 -16.84 15.31 12.75
CA ALA A 449 -16.60 15.62 11.36
C ALA A 449 -15.26 16.35 11.14
N GLN A 450 -14.88 17.23 12.06
CA GLN A 450 -13.61 17.95 12.02
C GLN A 450 -12.41 17.00 12.23
N GLU A 451 -12.46 16.09 13.22
CA GLU A 451 -11.41 15.12 13.46
C GLU A 451 -11.22 14.20 12.24
N LYS A 452 -12.29 13.75 11.58
CA LYS A 452 -12.21 12.96 10.34
C LYS A 452 -11.54 13.75 9.22
N GLN A 453 -11.86 15.03 9.05
CA GLN A 453 -11.24 15.88 8.04
C GLN A 453 -9.76 16.14 8.33
N ASP A 454 -9.43 16.42 9.58
CA ASP A 454 -8.05 16.67 10.00
C ASP A 454 -7.19 15.39 9.86
N LEU A 455 -7.72 14.24 10.26
CA LEU A 455 -7.06 12.93 10.09
C LEU A 455 -6.87 12.56 8.61
N GLU A 456 -7.86 12.82 7.77
CA GLU A 456 -7.76 12.61 6.32
C GLU A 456 -6.64 13.46 5.70
N ASN A 457 -6.57 14.75 6.06
CA ASN A 457 -5.52 15.65 5.61
C ASN A 457 -4.13 15.21 6.11
N PHE A 458 -4.03 14.71 7.34
CA PHE A 458 -2.79 14.15 7.88
C PHE A 458 -2.34 12.88 7.13
N LEU A 459 -3.24 11.91 6.94
CA LEU A 459 -2.91 10.67 6.23
C LEU A 459 -2.52 10.90 4.78
N ARG A 460 -3.10 11.90 4.14
CA ARG A 460 -2.84 12.25 2.74
C ARG A 460 -1.41 12.75 2.50
N VAL A 461 -0.82 13.44 3.46
CA VAL A 461 0.54 13.99 3.34
C VAL A 461 1.63 13.03 3.82
N LEU A 462 1.28 11.86 4.35
CA LEU A 462 2.24 10.82 4.69
C LEU A 462 2.65 10.06 3.41
#